data_c31b157f6c95e4fbd8a3acff17499e14
#
_entry.id   c31b157f6c95e4fbd8a3acff17499e14
#
_cell.length_a   1.000
_cell.length_b   1.000
_cell.length_c   1.000
_cell.angle_alpha   90.00
_cell.angle_beta   90.00
_cell.angle_gamma   90.00
#
_symmetry.space_group_name_H-M   'P 1'
#
loop_
_entity.id
_entity.type
_entity.pdbx_description
1 polymer ?
#
loop_
_entity_poly.entity_id
_entity_poly.type
_entity_poly.pdbx_seq_one_letter_code
_entity_poly.pdbx_strand_id
1 'polypeptide(L)'
;MRGRYDINIEVMFPDAADVEAMTRKHGLNLFYKEKSLRLLCCHVRKVIPLERALSQLDAWVTGLRAGQNVTRADIVKVEVDHAHGDVLKLNPIADWSKDQVWDYIRGNNVPYSALYDQGYTSVGCAPCTRPIQPGEDDRAGRWWWEPAEDKECGLHHQSPSEHFQEELAWVKAQRT
;
A
#
# COMPACT_ATOMS: atom_id res chain seq x y z
N MET A 1 -10.19 6.09 -15.77
CA MET A 1 -9.69 4.74 -16.14
C MET A 1 -10.73 3.95 -16.93
N ARG A 2 -11.91 3.62 -16.33
CA ARG A 2 -12.95 2.81 -17.01
C ARG A 2 -13.28 3.31 -18.41
N GLY A 3 -13.65 4.60 -18.57
CA GLY A 3 -14.06 5.16 -19.86
C GLY A 3 -12.96 5.30 -20.91
N ARG A 4 -11.66 5.20 -20.51
CA ARG A 4 -10.53 5.30 -21.45
C ARG A 4 -10.05 3.93 -21.94
N TYR A 5 -10.06 2.93 -21.09
CA TYR A 5 -9.43 1.63 -21.34
C TYR A 5 -10.46 0.49 -21.45
N ASP A 6 -11.74 0.82 -21.35
CA ASP A 6 -12.84 -0.17 -21.38
C ASP A 6 -12.59 -1.35 -20.41
N ILE A 7 -12.08 -1.02 -19.21
CA ILE A 7 -11.80 -2.02 -18.19
C ILE A 7 -12.82 -1.96 -17.06
N ASN A 8 -13.13 -3.11 -16.50
CA ASN A 8 -13.87 -3.18 -15.25
C ASN A 8 -12.90 -3.02 -14.06
N ILE A 9 -13.21 -2.09 -13.15
CA ILE A 9 -12.48 -1.93 -11.91
C ILE A 9 -13.32 -2.54 -10.79
N GLU A 10 -12.84 -3.65 -10.27
CA GLU A 10 -13.42 -4.28 -9.08
C GLU A 10 -13.00 -3.51 -7.83
N VAL A 11 -13.96 -3.23 -6.95
CA VAL A 11 -13.72 -2.47 -5.72
C VAL A 11 -13.93 -3.41 -4.54
N MET A 12 -12.85 -3.66 -3.79
CA MET A 12 -12.86 -4.50 -2.59
C MET A 12 -12.94 -3.64 -1.34
N PHE A 13 -13.86 -3.97 -0.44
CA PHE A 13 -14.03 -3.28 0.85
C PHE A 13 -13.58 -4.18 2.01
N PRO A 14 -13.07 -3.58 3.11
CA PRO A 14 -12.84 -4.31 4.34
C PRO A 14 -14.17 -4.80 4.93
N ASP A 15 -14.09 -5.84 5.74
CA ASP A 15 -15.23 -6.30 6.53
C ASP A 15 -15.64 -5.21 7.55
N ALA A 16 -16.94 -4.93 7.63
CA ALA A 16 -17.44 -3.89 8.51
C ALA A 16 -17.20 -4.23 9.99
N ALA A 17 -17.38 -5.48 10.40
CA ALA A 17 -17.18 -5.91 11.77
C ALA A 17 -15.73 -5.72 12.23
N ASP A 18 -14.75 -6.04 11.36
CA ASP A 18 -13.34 -5.83 11.67
C ASP A 18 -13.00 -4.34 11.85
N VAL A 19 -13.55 -3.49 10.96
CA VAL A 19 -13.32 -2.04 11.05
C VAL A 19 -13.95 -1.47 12.32
N GLU A 20 -15.16 -1.87 12.65
CA GLU A 20 -15.87 -1.44 13.86
C GLU A 20 -15.14 -1.90 15.13
N ALA A 21 -14.72 -3.17 15.19
CA ALA A 21 -13.96 -3.70 16.33
C ALA A 21 -12.66 -2.91 16.53
N MET A 22 -11.87 -2.78 15.47
CA MET A 22 -10.61 -2.03 15.51
C MET A 22 -10.82 -0.58 15.95
N THR A 23 -11.81 0.11 15.39
CA THR A 23 -12.05 1.53 15.71
C THR A 23 -12.68 1.73 17.08
N ARG A 24 -13.50 0.79 17.55
CA ARG A 24 -14.07 0.80 18.91
C ARG A 24 -12.97 0.67 19.98
N LYS A 25 -11.98 -0.19 19.76
CA LYS A 25 -10.87 -0.41 20.70
C LYS A 25 -9.86 0.74 20.69
N HIS A 26 -9.46 1.20 19.51
CA HIS A 26 -8.30 2.08 19.36
C HIS A 26 -8.64 3.52 18.92
N GLY A 27 -9.89 3.78 18.53
CA GLY A 27 -10.34 5.06 17.96
C GLY A 27 -10.08 5.15 16.46
N LEU A 28 -10.65 6.18 15.82
CA LEU A 28 -10.58 6.37 14.37
C LEU A 28 -9.15 6.61 13.85
N ASN A 29 -8.33 7.30 14.63
CA ASN A 29 -6.99 7.75 14.24
C ASN A 29 -5.87 6.90 14.87
N LEU A 30 -6.12 5.59 15.07
CA LEU A 30 -5.18 4.67 15.70
C LEU A 30 -3.78 4.67 15.04
N PHE A 31 -3.70 4.92 13.76
CA PHE A 31 -2.46 4.91 12.97
C PHE A 31 -1.48 6.03 13.33
N TYR A 32 -1.90 7.05 14.09
CA TYR A 32 -1.00 8.07 14.62
C TYR A 32 -0.37 7.70 15.97
N LYS A 33 -0.91 6.70 16.68
CA LYS A 33 -0.49 6.35 18.03
C LYS A 33 0.83 5.60 18.04
N GLU A 34 0.94 4.58 17.19
CA GLU A 34 2.14 3.76 17.05
C GLU A 34 2.15 2.96 15.75
N LYS A 35 3.33 2.47 15.35
CA LYS A 35 3.56 1.72 14.11
C LYS A 35 2.72 0.43 14.04
N SER A 36 2.62 -0.35 15.12
CA SER A 36 1.83 -1.57 15.19
C SER A 36 0.35 -1.33 14.88
N LEU A 37 -0.25 -0.28 15.43
CA LEU A 37 -1.64 0.11 15.16
C LEU A 37 -1.83 0.66 13.74
N ARG A 38 -0.82 1.34 13.18
CA ARG A 38 -0.84 1.71 11.77
C ARG A 38 -0.80 0.49 10.86
N LEU A 39 0.02 -0.50 11.17
CA LEU A 39 0.06 -1.77 10.44
C LEU A 39 -1.25 -2.53 10.56
N LEU A 40 -1.86 -2.57 11.74
CA LEU A 40 -3.20 -3.13 11.96
C LEU A 40 -4.25 -2.46 11.07
N CYS A 41 -4.26 -1.12 11.04
CA CYS A 41 -5.15 -0.36 10.16
C CYS A 41 -4.95 -0.72 8.69
N CYS A 42 -3.69 -0.81 8.23
CA CYS A 42 -3.37 -1.22 6.87
C CYS A 42 -3.80 -2.66 6.60
N HIS A 43 -3.59 -3.57 7.54
CA HIS A 43 -3.95 -4.97 7.38
C HIS A 43 -5.46 -5.16 7.25
N VAL A 44 -6.22 -4.64 8.21
CA VAL A 44 -7.69 -4.73 8.20
C VAL A 44 -8.30 -4.08 6.96
N ARG A 45 -7.81 -2.90 6.57
CA ARG A 45 -8.44 -2.12 5.50
C ARG A 45 -7.94 -2.41 4.09
N LYS A 46 -6.78 -3.06 3.95
CA LYS A 46 -6.15 -3.28 2.64
C LYS A 46 -5.65 -4.71 2.43
N VAL A 47 -4.89 -5.27 3.40
CA VAL A 47 -4.27 -6.59 3.20
C VAL A 47 -5.34 -7.66 3.14
N ILE A 48 -6.26 -7.72 4.09
CA ILE A 48 -7.36 -8.70 4.09
C ILE A 48 -8.21 -8.61 2.81
N PRO A 49 -8.66 -7.42 2.35
CA PRO A 49 -9.34 -7.31 1.05
C PRO A 49 -8.48 -7.76 -0.14
N LEU A 50 -7.17 -7.45 -0.14
CA LEU A 50 -6.27 -7.89 -1.19
C LEU A 50 -6.12 -9.41 -1.21
N GLU A 51 -5.87 -10.04 -0.06
CA GLU A 51 -5.77 -11.50 0.07
C GLU A 51 -7.03 -12.19 -0.46
N ARG A 52 -8.20 -11.65 -0.13
CA ARG A 52 -9.48 -12.15 -0.65
C ARG A 52 -9.60 -12.01 -2.17
N ALA A 53 -9.09 -10.93 -2.75
CA ALA A 53 -9.05 -10.76 -4.19
C ALA A 53 -8.05 -11.73 -4.85
N LEU A 54 -6.86 -11.87 -4.27
CA LEU A 54 -5.79 -12.71 -4.81
C LEU A 54 -6.07 -14.21 -4.69
N SER A 55 -6.90 -14.63 -3.71
CA SER A 55 -7.20 -16.06 -3.46
C SER A 55 -7.85 -16.78 -4.65
N GLN A 56 -8.30 -16.07 -5.66
CA GLN A 56 -8.92 -16.60 -6.87
C GLN A 56 -8.07 -16.37 -8.13
N LEU A 57 -6.82 -15.92 -7.97
CA LEU A 57 -5.94 -15.56 -9.07
C LEU A 57 -4.65 -16.40 -9.05
N ASP A 58 -4.17 -16.75 -10.22
CA ASP A 58 -2.88 -17.42 -10.40
C ASP A 58 -1.71 -16.43 -10.39
N ALA A 59 -1.98 -15.18 -10.77
CA ALA A 59 -0.98 -14.12 -10.85
C ALA A 59 -1.59 -12.73 -10.67
N TRP A 60 -0.76 -11.76 -10.27
CA TRP A 60 -1.12 -10.36 -10.23
C TRP A 60 0.01 -9.46 -10.72
N VAL A 61 -0.35 -8.26 -11.18
CA VAL A 61 0.60 -7.29 -11.73
C VAL A 61 0.69 -6.09 -10.81
N THR A 62 1.91 -5.64 -10.52
CA THR A 62 2.15 -4.46 -9.70
C THR A 62 2.93 -3.38 -10.45
N GLY A 63 2.85 -2.14 -9.96
CA GLY A 63 3.66 -1.02 -10.43
C GLY A 63 4.89 -0.76 -9.54
N LEU A 64 5.43 -1.79 -8.88
CA LEU A 64 6.59 -1.64 -8.02
C LEU A 64 7.87 -1.42 -8.85
N ARG A 65 8.77 -0.58 -8.31
CA ARG A 65 10.08 -0.26 -8.92
C ARG A 65 11.18 -0.27 -7.86
N ALA A 66 12.37 -0.74 -8.21
CA ALA A 66 13.52 -0.75 -7.32
C ALA A 66 13.86 0.65 -6.77
N GLY A 67 13.80 1.68 -7.62
CA GLY A 67 14.11 3.06 -7.24
C GLY A 67 13.05 3.78 -6.39
N GLN A 68 11.97 3.12 -5.95
CA GLN A 68 10.93 3.77 -5.14
C GLN A 68 11.28 3.86 -3.66
N ASN A 69 12.05 2.91 -3.14
CA ASN A 69 12.46 2.85 -1.74
C ASN A 69 13.66 1.89 -1.60
N VAL A 70 14.51 2.13 -0.62
CA VAL A 70 15.65 1.26 -0.28
C VAL A 70 15.20 -0.18 0.04
N THR A 71 14.02 -0.35 0.61
CA THR A 71 13.43 -1.68 0.89
C THR A 71 13.02 -2.46 -0.36
N ARG A 72 13.14 -1.86 -1.54
CA ARG A 72 12.73 -2.43 -2.83
C ARG A 72 13.88 -2.61 -3.82
N ALA A 73 15.13 -2.42 -3.35
CA ALA A 73 16.31 -2.49 -4.22
C ALA A 73 16.40 -3.82 -5.00
N ASP A 74 15.97 -4.92 -4.37
CA ASP A 74 16.08 -6.29 -4.91
C ASP A 74 14.81 -6.77 -5.64
N ILE A 75 13.86 -5.86 -5.96
CA ILE A 75 12.65 -6.24 -6.71
C ILE A 75 13.02 -6.76 -8.10
N VAL A 76 12.52 -7.95 -8.41
CA VAL A 76 12.64 -8.60 -9.72
C VAL A 76 11.33 -8.50 -10.52
N LYS A 77 11.43 -8.68 -11.86
CA LYS A 77 10.26 -8.59 -12.75
C LYS A 77 9.22 -9.68 -12.53
N VAL A 78 9.65 -10.85 -12.07
CA VAL A 78 8.79 -12.01 -11.81
C VAL A 78 9.24 -12.66 -10.51
N GLU A 79 8.34 -12.85 -9.58
CA GLU A 79 8.60 -13.48 -8.28
C GLU A 79 7.38 -14.27 -7.80
N VAL A 80 7.58 -15.20 -6.89
CA VAL A 80 6.49 -15.83 -6.12
C VAL A 80 6.21 -14.97 -4.89
N ASP A 81 4.97 -14.54 -4.72
CA ASP A 81 4.57 -13.71 -3.58
C ASP A 81 4.16 -14.59 -2.40
N HIS A 82 5.15 -15.00 -1.60
CA HIS A 82 4.94 -15.83 -0.41
C HIS A 82 4.10 -15.13 0.66
N ALA A 83 4.07 -13.80 0.67
CA ALA A 83 3.26 -13.03 1.62
C ALA A 83 1.75 -13.10 1.32
N HIS A 84 1.37 -13.45 0.09
CA HIS A 84 -0.02 -13.44 -0.36
C HIS A 84 -0.49 -14.79 -0.94
N GLY A 85 0.04 -15.91 -0.42
CA GLY A 85 -0.43 -17.26 -0.77
C GLY A 85 0.23 -17.85 -2.01
N ASP A 86 1.50 -17.54 -2.22
CA ASP A 86 2.34 -18.10 -3.29
C ASP A 86 1.86 -17.80 -4.72
N VAL A 87 1.08 -16.75 -4.90
CA VAL A 87 0.65 -16.29 -6.23
C VAL A 87 1.84 -15.69 -7.00
N LEU A 88 1.84 -15.85 -8.32
CA LEU A 88 2.86 -15.24 -9.17
C LEU A 88 2.69 -13.72 -9.18
N LYS A 89 3.77 -12.98 -8.88
CA LYS A 89 3.78 -11.52 -8.89
C LYS A 89 4.64 -10.98 -10.01
N LEU A 90 4.07 -10.15 -10.85
CA LEU A 90 4.70 -9.56 -12.00
C LEU A 90 4.91 -8.06 -11.76
N ASN A 91 6.17 -7.61 -11.86
CA ASN A 91 6.59 -6.22 -11.69
C ASN A 91 7.19 -5.71 -13.01
N PRO A 92 6.42 -5.46 -14.06
CA PRO A 92 6.95 -5.21 -15.41
C PRO A 92 7.83 -3.97 -15.52
N ILE A 93 7.67 -3.02 -14.60
CA ILE A 93 8.46 -1.77 -14.57
C ILE A 93 9.48 -1.75 -13.40
N ALA A 94 9.87 -2.92 -12.87
CA ALA A 94 10.77 -3.04 -11.72
C ALA A 94 12.09 -2.25 -11.88
N ASP A 95 12.64 -2.23 -13.08
CA ASP A 95 13.89 -1.57 -13.46
C ASP A 95 13.73 -0.14 -14.01
N TRP A 96 12.50 0.40 -14.03
CA TRP A 96 12.28 1.76 -14.56
C TRP A 96 12.69 2.84 -13.54
N SER A 97 13.36 3.87 -14.03
CA SER A 97 13.57 5.09 -13.27
C SER A 97 12.28 5.90 -13.10
N LYS A 98 12.29 6.87 -12.18
CA LYS A 98 11.19 7.83 -12.02
C LYS A 98 10.94 8.63 -13.31
N ASP A 99 12.02 9.04 -13.96
CA ASP A 99 11.93 9.84 -15.20
C ASP A 99 11.34 9.01 -16.34
N GLN A 100 11.78 7.77 -16.53
CA GLN A 100 11.19 6.85 -17.52
C GLN A 100 9.67 6.67 -17.33
N VAL A 101 9.21 6.56 -16.09
CA VAL A 101 7.77 6.47 -15.80
C VAL A 101 7.05 7.75 -16.22
N TRP A 102 7.59 8.91 -15.88
CA TRP A 102 6.97 10.19 -16.24
C TRP A 102 7.01 10.47 -17.74
N ASP A 103 8.09 10.11 -18.42
CA ASP A 103 8.21 10.23 -19.88
C ASP A 103 7.18 9.33 -20.58
N TYR A 104 7.00 8.11 -20.07
CA TYR A 104 5.97 7.21 -20.58
C TYR A 104 4.55 7.77 -20.35
N ILE A 105 4.27 8.28 -19.15
CA ILE A 105 2.98 8.90 -18.82
C ILE A 105 2.67 10.05 -19.76
N ARG A 106 3.61 10.96 -19.98
CA ARG A 106 3.45 12.14 -20.87
C ARG A 106 3.35 11.72 -22.33
N GLY A 107 4.28 10.87 -22.79
CA GLY A 107 4.35 10.44 -24.20
C GLY A 107 3.11 9.64 -24.63
N ASN A 108 2.48 8.90 -23.72
CA ASN A 108 1.29 8.10 -24.00
C ASN A 108 0.00 8.71 -23.43
N ASN A 109 0.08 9.93 -22.88
CA ASN A 109 -1.05 10.61 -22.26
C ASN A 109 -1.80 9.73 -21.25
N VAL A 110 -1.04 9.02 -20.39
CA VAL A 110 -1.62 8.12 -19.35
C VAL A 110 -2.27 8.95 -18.26
N PRO A 111 -3.50 8.64 -17.83
CA PRO A 111 -4.13 9.34 -16.72
C PRO A 111 -3.36 9.10 -15.40
N TYR A 112 -3.07 10.16 -14.69
CA TYR A 112 -2.45 10.10 -13.37
C TYR A 112 -3.23 10.95 -12.35
N SER A 113 -2.92 10.83 -11.08
CA SER A 113 -3.58 11.60 -10.02
C SER A 113 -3.13 13.06 -10.04
N ALA A 114 -4.05 14.01 -10.04
CA ALA A 114 -3.76 15.44 -9.94
C ALA A 114 -3.04 15.83 -8.62
N LEU A 115 -2.98 14.96 -7.64
CA LEU A 115 -2.19 15.17 -6.41
C LEU A 115 -0.69 15.29 -6.70
N TYR A 116 -0.19 14.65 -7.77
CA TYR A 116 1.22 14.80 -8.16
C TYR A 116 1.56 16.25 -8.53
N ASP A 117 0.62 16.97 -9.16
CA ASP A 117 0.80 18.38 -9.50
C ASP A 117 0.72 19.31 -8.28
N GLN A 118 0.26 18.78 -7.15
CA GLN A 118 0.16 19.47 -5.86
C GLN A 118 1.30 19.12 -4.89
N GLY A 119 2.39 18.54 -5.38
CA GLY A 119 3.57 18.20 -4.57
C GLY A 119 3.49 16.85 -3.84
N TYR A 120 2.52 16.01 -4.17
CA TYR A 120 2.49 14.64 -3.66
C TYR A 120 3.35 13.74 -4.55
N THR A 121 4.51 13.36 -4.10
CA THR A 121 5.45 12.48 -4.83
C THR A 121 5.16 11.00 -4.58
N SER A 122 4.49 10.67 -3.49
CA SER A 122 4.06 9.32 -3.13
C SER A 122 2.68 9.37 -2.50
N VAL A 123 1.68 8.79 -3.16
CA VAL A 123 0.27 8.85 -2.73
C VAL A 123 -0.13 7.58 -1.99
N GLY A 124 -0.87 7.75 -0.90
CA GLY A 124 -1.46 6.66 -0.10
C GLY A 124 -2.82 7.07 0.46
N CYS A 125 -3.18 6.55 1.65
CA CYS A 125 -4.42 6.97 2.32
C CYS A 125 -4.32 8.45 2.71
N ALA A 126 -5.43 9.18 2.57
CA ALA A 126 -5.50 10.62 2.87
C ALA A 126 -4.91 11.00 4.25
N PRO A 127 -5.28 10.32 5.37
CA PRO A 127 -4.72 10.67 6.67
C PRO A 127 -3.24 10.28 6.85
N CYS A 128 -2.68 9.47 5.93
CA CYS A 128 -1.30 8.98 6.00
C CYS A 128 -0.39 9.60 4.93
N THR A 129 -0.84 10.67 4.27
CA THR A 129 -0.10 11.27 3.16
C THR A 129 -0.25 12.79 3.19
N ARG A 130 0.86 13.51 3.05
CA ARG A 130 0.92 14.96 2.80
C ARG A 130 1.77 15.26 1.57
N PRO A 131 1.65 16.45 0.97
CA PRO A 131 2.64 16.90 0.00
C PRO A 131 4.01 17.05 0.66
N ILE A 132 5.08 16.93 -0.11
CA ILE A 132 6.44 17.18 0.35
C ILE A 132 6.82 18.66 0.16
N GLN A 133 7.80 19.10 0.95
CA GLN A 133 8.43 20.41 0.77
C GLN A 133 9.62 20.30 -0.20
N PRO A 134 10.03 21.39 -0.85
CA PRO A 134 11.24 21.40 -1.67
C PRO A 134 12.46 20.88 -0.89
N GLY A 135 13.15 19.88 -1.49
CA GLY A 135 14.33 19.26 -0.87
C GLY A 135 14.06 18.08 0.07
N GLU A 136 12.80 17.77 0.35
CA GLU A 136 12.45 16.54 1.06
C GLU A 136 12.55 15.29 0.15
N ASP A 137 12.81 14.13 0.75
CA ASP A 137 12.74 12.83 0.08
C ASP A 137 11.34 12.58 -0.52
N ASP A 138 11.27 11.85 -1.63
CA ASP A 138 10.02 11.54 -2.33
C ASP A 138 8.98 10.84 -1.44
N ARG A 139 9.39 10.18 -0.38
CA ARG A 139 8.49 9.50 0.57
C ARG A 139 8.34 10.23 1.91
N ALA A 140 8.95 11.40 2.08
CA ALA A 140 8.86 12.19 3.30
C ALA A 140 7.40 12.50 3.69
N GLY A 141 6.52 12.67 2.71
CA GLY A 141 5.09 12.87 2.91
C GLY A 141 4.30 11.65 3.39
N ARG A 142 4.88 10.44 3.37
CA ARG A 142 4.23 9.21 3.85
C ARG A 142 4.54 8.99 5.32
N TRP A 143 3.49 8.77 6.14
CA TRP A 143 3.65 8.56 7.60
C TRP A 143 4.70 9.50 8.18
N TRP A 144 4.56 10.80 7.94
CA TRP A 144 5.56 11.84 8.27
C TRP A 144 5.89 11.93 9.77
N TRP A 145 5.10 11.28 10.60
CA TRP A 145 5.31 11.16 12.06
C TRP A 145 6.17 9.94 12.46
N GLU A 146 6.54 9.06 11.52
CA GLU A 146 7.39 7.90 11.76
C GLU A 146 8.82 8.14 11.28
N PRO A 147 9.83 7.46 11.87
CA PRO A 147 11.20 7.44 11.35
C PRO A 147 11.27 6.99 9.90
N ALA A 148 12.28 7.46 9.15
CA ALA A 148 12.37 7.21 7.71
C ALA A 148 12.49 5.71 7.36
N GLU A 149 13.24 4.97 8.18
CA GLU A 149 13.48 3.52 8.05
C GLU A 149 12.21 2.67 8.22
N ASP A 150 11.20 3.22 8.87
CA ASP A 150 9.93 2.53 9.17
C ASP A 150 8.84 2.74 8.11
N LYS A 151 9.08 3.59 7.13
CA LYS A 151 8.07 4.06 6.16
C LYS A 151 7.77 3.05 5.06
N GLU A 152 7.28 1.86 5.42
CA GLU A 152 6.77 0.90 4.42
C GLU A 152 5.26 0.62 4.62
N CYS A 153 4.59 0.33 3.51
CA CYS A 153 3.17 0.01 3.52
C CYS A 153 2.94 -1.39 4.11
N GLY A 154 1.89 -1.55 4.91
CA GLY A 154 1.51 -2.86 5.45
C GLY A 154 1.28 -3.94 4.38
N LEU A 155 1.01 -3.57 3.12
CA LEU A 155 0.95 -4.50 1.99
C LEU A 155 2.29 -5.17 1.65
N HIS A 156 3.41 -4.60 2.08
CA HIS A 156 4.76 -5.07 1.76
C HIS A 156 5.60 -5.35 3.01
N HIS A 157 4.99 -5.29 4.19
CA HIS A 157 5.68 -5.51 5.46
C HIS A 157 5.71 -7.00 5.80
N GLN A 158 6.92 -7.56 5.89
CA GLN A 158 7.11 -9.01 6.03
C GLN A 158 7.25 -9.52 7.47
N SER A 159 7.39 -8.65 8.48
CA SER A 159 7.66 -9.08 9.87
C SER A 159 6.82 -8.27 10.86
N PRO A 160 5.56 -8.66 11.09
CA PRO A 160 4.73 -8.02 12.09
C PRO A 160 5.21 -8.33 13.51
N SER A 161 5.21 -7.31 14.40
CA SER A 161 5.55 -7.47 15.81
C SER A 161 4.53 -8.37 16.56
N GLU A 162 4.93 -8.92 17.72
CA GLU A 162 4.01 -9.67 18.60
C GLU A 162 2.77 -8.85 18.91
N HIS A 163 2.94 -7.59 19.29
CA HIS A 163 1.82 -6.69 19.58
C HIS A 163 0.85 -6.53 18.40
N PHE A 164 1.35 -6.45 17.15
CA PHE A 164 0.48 -6.46 15.97
C PHE A 164 -0.31 -7.77 15.88
N GLN A 165 0.32 -8.92 16.13
CA GLN A 165 -0.35 -10.23 16.07
C GLN A 165 -1.45 -10.36 17.12
N GLU A 166 -1.19 -9.91 18.34
CA GLU A 166 -2.18 -9.88 19.43
C GLU A 166 -3.39 -9.02 19.07
N GLU A 167 -3.14 -7.81 18.54
CA GLU A 167 -4.20 -6.89 18.14
C GLU A 167 -5.02 -7.42 16.97
N LEU A 168 -4.38 -8.06 15.99
CA LEU A 168 -5.07 -8.69 14.87
C LEU A 168 -5.91 -9.88 15.33
N ALA A 169 -5.38 -10.72 16.20
CA ALA A 169 -6.11 -11.84 16.78
C ALA A 169 -7.35 -11.36 17.54
N TRP A 170 -7.20 -10.29 18.33
CA TRP A 170 -8.33 -9.69 19.04
C TRP A 170 -9.42 -9.19 18.08
N VAL A 171 -9.05 -8.47 17.00
CA VAL A 171 -10.03 -8.00 16.00
C VAL A 171 -10.77 -9.17 15.37
N LYS A 172 -10.04 -10.23 14.97
CA LYS A 172 -10.64 -11.42 14.34
C LYS A 172 -11.60 -12.15 15.29
N ALA A 173 -11.32 -12.17 16.58
CA ALA A 173 -12.18 -12.79 17.59
C ALA A 173 -13.53 -12.06 17.80
N GLN A 174 -13.68 -10.83 17.31
CA GLN A 174 -14.95 -10.08 17.40
C GLN A 174 -15.92 -10.38 16.25
N ARG A 175 -15.54 -11.24 15.31
CA ARG A 175 -16.41 -11.70 14.21
C ARG A 175 -17.41 -12.73 14.71
N THR A 176 -18.41 -12.31 15.50
CA THR A 176 -19.52 -13.16 15.95
C THR A 176 -20.81 -12.82 15.23
#